data_da31d49d023d731b4b87f1bcada19893
#
_entry.id   da31d49d023d731b4b87f1bcada19893
#
_cell.length_a   1.000
_cell.length_b   1.000
_cell.length_c   1.000
_cell.angle_alpha   90.00
_cell.angle_beta   90.00
_cell.angle_gamma   90.00
#
_symmetry.space_group_name_H-M   'P 1'
#
loop_
_entity.id
_entity.type
_entity.pdbx_description
1 polymer ?
#
loop_
_entity_poly.entity_id
_entity_poly.type
_entity_poly.pdbx_seq_one_letter_code
_entity_poly.pdbx_strand_id
1 'polypeptide(L)'
;MIFNTLKILMNDYGITQTKISEETNITRPTLLSLIRNENKSIRYDVIESICKLFNIKMSDFLIFSKLDVKLGKIEMYSVDYHDTEDLVIENDVFINDKRYIFSHDIKNIKEPMQDHYEVTLNAYLKSEEYFYFVENNLENTLTTLIKLKSDYEKIKDDISFYLNNEIFNSRFEISFKYSISKDPHEFNDARHVIEKIKELDSFNKSMIFNYLQKELGDTHDT
;
A
#
# COMPACT_ATOMS: atom_id res chain seq x y z
N MET A 1 -11.87 -7.22 7.38
CA MET A 1 -12.50 -7.15 6.04
C MET A 1 -11.93 -8.22 5.11
N ILE A 2 -12.68 -8.62 4.04
CA ILE A 2 -12.18 -9.50 2.97
C ILE A 2 -12.42 -8.78 1.65
N PHE A 3 -11.43 -8.79 0.76
CA PHE A 3 -11.55 -8.26 -0.59
C PHE A 3 -10.72 -9.11 -1.57
N ASN A 4 -11.01 -9.00 -2.86
CA ASN A 4 -10.31 -9.75 -3.89
C ASN A 4 -9.48 -8.83 -4.80
N THR A 5 -8.47 -9.40 -5.44
CA THR A 5 -7.51 -8.69 -6.30
C THR A 5 -7.81 -8.82 -7.79
N LEU A 6 -9.00 -9.30 -8.21
CA LEU A 6 -9.29 -9.59 -9.61
C LEU A 6 -9.01 -8.41 -10.55
N LYS A 7 -9.36 -7.18 -10.13
CA LYS A 7 -9.09 -5.97 -10.92
C LYS A 7 -7.58 -5.77 -11.16
N ILE A 8 -6.76 -6.00 -10.14
CA ILE A 8 -5.29 -5.90 -10.24
C ILE A 8 -4.77 -6.98 -11.18
N LEU A 9 -5.17 -8.24 -10.98
CA LEU A 9 -4.78 -9.35 -11.85
C LEU A 9 -5.15 -9.12 -13.31
N MET A 10 -6.33 -8.58 -13.58
CA MET A 10 -6.75 -8.24 -14.93
C MET A 10 -5.83 -7.21 -15.57
N ASN A 11 -5.43 -6.18 -14.83
CA ASN A 11 -4.52 -5.16 -15.32
C ASN A 11 -3.10 -5.72 -15.54
N ASP A 12 -2.56 -6.45 -14.57
CA ASP A 12 -1.20 -6.98 -14.62
C ASP A 12 -1.00 -8.00 -15.76
N TYR A 13 -2.03 -8.84 -16.02
CA TYR A 13 -1.99 -9.86 -17.07
C TYR A 13 -2.58 -9.38 -18.41
N GLY A 14 -3.13 -8.17 -18.48
CA GLY A 14 -3.77 -7.64 -19.68
C GLY A 14 -5.00 -8.45 -20.13
N ILE A 15 -5.72 -9.10 -19.20
CA ILE A 15 -6.84 -9.99 -19.50
C ILE A 15 -8.17 -9.26 -19.30
N THR A 16 -9.03 -9.30 -20.33
CA THR A 16 -10.34 -8.65 -20.29
C THR A 16 -11.39 -9.51 -19.57
N GLN A 17 -12.43 -8.86 -19.02
CA GLN A 17 -13.59 -9.53 -18.43
C GLN A 17 -14.24 -10.56 -19.38
N THR A 18 -14.31 -10.24 -20.67
CA THR A 18 -14.88 -11.13 -21.69
C THR A 18 -14.06 -12.42 -21.78
N LYS A 19 -12.74 -12.31 -21.87
CA LYS A 19 -11.84 -13.47 -21.94
C LYS A 19 -11.93 -14.34 -20.68
N ILE A 20 -11.98 -13.73 -19.49
CA ILE A 20 -12.17 -14.48 -18.24
C ILE A 20 -13.51 -15.25 -18.28
N SER A 21 -14.61 -14.60 -18.72
CA SER A 21 -15.92 -15.27 -18.82
C SER A 21 -15.90 -16.46 -19.77
N GLU A 22 -15.21 -16.34 -20.90
CA GLU A 22 -15.09 -17.41 -21.90
C GLU A 22 -14.25 -18.60 -21.41
N GLU A 23 -13.14 -18.32 -20.73
CA GLU A 23 -12.23 -19.39 -20.27
C GLU A 23 -12.67 -20.07 -18.96
N THR A 24 -13.45 -19.38 -18.13
CA THR A 24 -13.86 -19.89 -16.81
C THR A 24 -15.33 -20.25 -16.70
N ASN A 25 -16.15 -19.88 -17.69
CA ASN A 25 -17.63 -19.96 -17.65
C ASN A 25 -18.27 -19.17 -16.49
N ILE A 26 -17.53 -18.26 -15.86
CA ILE A 26 -18.08 -17.35 -14.85
C ILE A 26 -18.89 -16.27 -15.56
N THR A 27 -20.12 -16.05 -15.09
CA THR A 27 -21.00 -15.06 -15.73
C THR A 27 -20.47 -13.64 -15.60
N ARG A 28 -20.71 -12.80 -16.61
CA ARG A 28 -20.29 -11.38 -16.60
C ARG A 28 -20.78 -10.60 -15.37
N PRO A 29 -22.05 -10.75 -14.90
CA PRO A 29 -22.49 -10.10 -13.67
C PRO A 29 -21.67 -10.51 -12.43
N THR A 30 -21.33 -11.80 -12.31
CA THR A 30 -20.49 -12.30 -11.21
C THR A 30 -19.09 -11.68 -11.28
N LEU A 31 -18.47 -11.65 -12.46
CA LEU A 31 -17.17 -11.02 -12.65
C LEU A 31 -17.20 -9.51 -12.33
N LEU A 32 -18.26 -8.81 -12.76
CA LEU A 32 -18.40 -7.38 -12.48
C LEU A 32 -18.51 -7.10 -10.99
N SER A 33 -19.28 -7.91 -10.24
CA SER A 33 -19.38 -7.82 -8.79
C SER A 33 -18.03 -8.08 -8.09
N LEU A 34 -17.25 -9.06 -8.60
CA LEU A 34 -15.89 -9.32 -8.10
C LEU A 34 -14.93 -8.17 -8.40
N ILE A 35 -14.92 -7.66 -9.62
CA ILE A 35 -14.06 -6.53 -10.03
C ILE A 35 -14.31 -5.30 -9.15
N ARG A 36 -15.57 -5.06 -8.74
CA ARG A 36 -15.97 -3.96 -7.87
C ARG A 36 -15.83 -4.25 -6.37
N ASN A 37 -15.49 -5.49 -5.99
CA ASN A 37 -15.51 -5.94 -4.61
C ASN A 37 -16.87 -5.70 -3.89
N GLU A 38 -17.98 -5.82 -4.62
CA GLU A 38 -19.36 -5.65 -4.11
C GLU A 38 -20.02 -6.96 -3.67
N ASN A 39 -19.37 -8.09 -3.91
CA ASN A 39 -19.89 -9.42 -3.61
C ASN A 39 -19.82 -9.72 -2.11
N LYS A 40 -20.93 -10.25 -1.56
CA LYS A 40 -21.00 -10.67 -0.14
C LYS A 40 -20.50 -12.10 0.08
N SER A 41 -20.39 -12.88 -0.98
CA SER A 41 -19.90 -14.27 -0.96
C SER A 41 -19.27 -14.63 -2.29
N ILE A 42 -18.32 -15.56 -2.28
CA ILE A 42 -17.69 -16.13 -3.48
C ILE A 42 -17.79 -17.64 -3.36
N ARG A 43 -18.22 -18.30 -4.43
CA ARG A 43 -18.25 -19.76 -4.50
C ARG A 43 -16.85 -20.31 -4.69
N TYR A 44 -16.58 -21.47 -4.12
CA TYR A 44 -15.24 -22.11 -4.21
C TYR A 44 -14.85 -22.44 -5.66
N ASP A 45 -15.79 -22.87 -6.50
CA ASP A 45 -15.55 -23.15 -7.91
C ASP A 45 -15.12 -21.89 -8.69
N VAL A 46 -15.65 -20.72 -8.34
CA VAL A 46 -15.24 -19.43 -8.90
C VAL A 46 -13.82 -19.08 -8.48
N ILE A 47 -13.48 -19.27 -7.19
CA ILE A 47 -12.11 -19.05 -6.69
C ILE A 47 -11.13 -19.96 -7.44
N GLU A 48 -11.45 -21.24 -7.50
CA GLU A 48 -10.61 -22.25 -8.17
C GLU A 48 -10.38 -21.91 -9.65
N SER A 49 -11.44 -21.52 -10.37
CA SER A 49 -11.36 -21.17 -11.78
C SER A 49 -10.46 -19.94 -12.02
N ILE A 50 -10.58 -18.91 -11.18
CA ILE A 50 -9.74 -17.71 -11.26
C ILE A 50 -8.28 -18.07 -10.94
N CYS A 51 -8.03 -18.80 -9.85
CA CYS A 51 -6.67 -19.20 -9.48
C CYS A 51 -6.00 -20.06 -10.55
N LYS A 52 -6.74 -20.95 -11.19
CA LYS A 52 -6.23 -21.76 -12.33
C LYS A 52 -5.93 -20.89 -13.55
N LEU A 53 -6.84 -19.97 -13.92
CA LEU A 53 -6.67 -19.09 -15.07
C LEU A 53 -5.40 -18.25 -14.97
N PHE A 54 -5.16 -17.64 -13.83
CA PHE A 54 -4.00 -16.77 -13.59
C PHE A 54 -2.76 -17.53 -13.07
N ASN A 55 -2.87 -18.83 -12.80
CA ASN A 55 -1.83 -19.66 -12.19
C ASN A 55 -1.27 -19.07 -10.87
N ILE A 56 -2.18 -18.69 -9.98
CA ILE A 56 -1.89 -18.05 -8.69
C ILE A 56 -2.41 -18.86 -7.52
N LYS A 57 -1.95 -18.53 -6.30
CA LYS A 57 -2.49 -19.08 -5.07
C LYS A 57 -3.76 -18.31 -4.65
N MET A 58 -4.60 -18.94 -3.84
CA MET A 58 -5.78 -18.29 -3.26
C MET A 58 -5.40 -17.04 -2.43
N SER A 59 -4.25 -17.05 -1.77
CA SER A 59 -3.70 -15.90 -1.01
C SER A 59 -3.37 -14.69 -1.89
N ASP A 60 -3.13 -14.90 -3.17
CA ASP A 60 -2.84 -13.81 -4.12
C ASP A 60 -4.14 -13.21 -4.67
N PHE A 61 -5.23 -13.99 -4.61
CA PHE A 61 -6.56 -13.58 -5.06
C PHE A 61 -7.42 -12.99 -3.94
N LEU A 62 -7.40 -13.57 -2.72
CA LEU A 62 -8.21 -13.14 -1.59
C LEU A 62 -7.33 -12.59 -0.46
N ILE A 63 -7.56 -11.35 -0.11
CA ILE A 63 -6.88 -10.69 1.01
C ILE A 63 -7.83 -10.61 2.20
N PHE A 64 -7.35 -11.07 3.35
CA PHE A 64 -8.01 -10.90 4.64
C PHE A 64 -7.26 -9.89 5.50
N SER A 65 -7.96 -8.87 5.96
CA SER A 65 -7.46 -7.95 6.98
C SER A 65 -8.33 -8.04 8.23
N LYS A 66 -7.72 -8.14 9.39
CA LYS A 66 -8.40 -8.02 10.69
C LYS A 66 -8.86 -6.58 10.94
N LEU A 67 -8.21 -5.61 10.32
CA LEU A 67 -8.52 -4.20 10.45
C LEU A 67 -9.63 -3.82 9.47
N ASP A 68 -10.52 -2.92 9.88
CA ASP A 68 -11.41 -2.21 8.96
C ASP A 68 -10.65 -0.99 8.42
N VAL A 69 -10.35 -1.02 7.12
CA VAL A 69 -9.51 -0.02 6.46
C VAL A 69 -10.28 0.66 5.36
N LYS A 70 -10.32 2.00 5.38
CA LYS A 70 -10.93 2.83 4.34
C LYS A 70 -9.92 3.88 3.88
N LEU A 71 -9.66 3.93 2.58
CA LEU A 71 -8.87 4.99 1.97
C LEU A 71 -9.75 6.19 1.67
N GLY A 72 -9.38 7.34 2.19
CA GLY A 72 -9.98 8.62 1.86
C GLY A 72 -9.52 9.14 0.49
N LYS A 73 -9.70 10.44 0.28
CA LYS A 73 -9.23 11.15 -0.91
C LYS A 73 -7.72 11.32 -0.84
N ILE A 74 -7.06 11.22 -1.99
CA ILE A 74 -5.68 11.66 -2.14
C ILE A 74 -5.72 13.15 -2.51
N GLU A 75 -4.98 13.95 -1.79
CA GLU A 75 -4.79 15.38 -2.02
C GLU A 75 -3.36 15.65 -2.42
N MET A 76 -3.19 16.57 -3.38
CA MET A 76 -1.89 17.01 -3.86
C MET A 76 -1.85 18.52 -3.80
N TYR A 77 -0.76 19.09 -3.26
CA TYR A 77 -0.56 20.52 -3.18
C TYR A 77 0.92 20.86 -3.17
N SER A 78 1.25 22.04 -3.66
CA SER A 78 2.61 22.58 -3.63
C SER A 78 2.85 23.34 -2.32
N VAL A 79 4.04 23.17 -1.77
CA VAL A 79 4.53 23.94 -0.63
C VAL A 79 5.82 24.62 -1.01
N ASP A 80 5.86 25.96 -0.86
CA ASP A 80 7.08 26.75 -1.09
C ASP A 80 8.02 26.65 0.11
N TYR A 81 9.17 26.02 -0.09
CA TYR A 81 10.25 25.96 0.88
C TYR A 81 11.48 26.68 0.31
N HIS A 82 11.78 27.91 0.80
CA HIS A 82 13.04 28.62 0.54
C HIS A 82 13.57 28.49 -0.90
N ASP A 83 12.79 28.96 -1.90
CA ASP A 83 13.09 28.93 -3.33
C ASP A 83 12.96 27.56 -4.04
N THR A 84 12.38 26.55 -3.39
CA THR A 84 11.96 25.29 -4.03
C THR A 84 10.47 25.05 -3.83
N GLU A 85 9.80 24.63 -4.90
CA GLU A 85 8.42 24.18 -4.87
C GLU A 85 8.42 22.68 -4.69
N ASP A 86 8.02 22.21 -3.49
CA ASP A 86 7.92 20.78 -3.19
C ASP A 86 6.48 20.32 -3.34
N LEU A 87 6.26 19.21 -4.03
CA LEU A 87 4.94 18.58 -4.13
C LEU A 87 4.71 17.69 -2.93
N VAL A 88 3.63 17.95 -2.20
CA VAL A 88 3.17 17.11 -1.10
C VAL A 88 1.96 16.30 -1.57
N ILE A 89 2.00 15.00 -1.32
CA ILE A 89 0.88 14.08 -1.55
C ILE A 89 0.42 13.56 -0.20
N GLU A 90 -0.85 13.71 0.11
CA GLU A 90 -1.46 13.22 1.34
C GLU A 90 -2.64 12.31 1.05
N ASN A 91 -2.80 11.27 1.85
CA ASN A 91 -3.96 10.40 1.85
C ASN A 91 -4.48 10.18 3.26
N ASP A 92 -5.73 10.53 3.47
CA ASP A 92 -6.45 10.13 4.69
C ASP A 92 -6.72 8.63 4.66
N VAL A 93 -6.31 7.96 5.71
CA VAL A 93 -6.56 6.53 5.92
C VAL A 93 -7.33 6.37 7.23
N PHE A 94 -8.47 5.70 7.17
CA PHE A 94 -9.26 5.36 8.35
C PHE A 94 -9.03 3.89 8.69
N ILE A 95 -8.57 3.63 9.91
CA ILE A 95 -8.31 2.29 10.42
C ILE A 95 -9.09 2.11 11.70
N ASN A 96 -10.08 1.20 11.71
CA ASN A 96 -11.03 1.03 12.81
C ASN A 96 -11.64 2.38 13.24
N ASP A 97 -12.08 3.18 12.25
CA ASP A 97 -12.65 4.53 12.40
C ASP A 97 -11.69 5.62 12.93
N LYS A 98 -10.43 5.31 13.23
CA LYS A 98 -9.40 6.31 13.56
C LYS A 98 -8.72 6.80 12.29
N ARG A 99 -8.62 8.14 12.15
CA ARG A 99 -7.97 8.79 11.00
C ARG A 99 -6.45 8.84 11.18
N TYR A 100 -5.73 8.49 10.12
CA TYR A 100 -4.30 8.65 9.97
C TYR A 100 -4.02 9.40 8.67
N ILE A 101 -2.96 10.21 8.66
CA ILE A 101 -2.50 10.89 7.45
C ILE A 101 -1.22 10.19 6.99
N PHE A 102 -1.23 9.73 5.75
CA PHE A 102 -0.06 9.21 5.07
C PHE A 102 0.38 10.23 4.04
N SER A 103 1.62 10.67 4.10
CA SER A 103 2.15 11.73 3.24
C SER A 103 3.46 11.33 2.58
N HIS A 104 3.76 11.98 1.48
CA HIS A 104 5.04 11.90 0.80
C HIS A 104 5.41 13.28 0.27
N ASP A 105 6.63 13.72 0.60
CA ASP A 105 7.20 14.95 0.09
C ASP A 105 8.09 14.62 -1.11
N ILE A 106 7.71 15.13 -2.30
CA ILE A 106 8.51 14.98 -3.51
C ILE A 106 9.37 16.22 -3.64
N LYS A 107 10.62 16.10 -3.25
CA LYS A 107 11.64 17.12 -3.52
C LYS A 107 12.06 17.06 -4.97
N ASN A 108 12.35 18.21 -5.57
CA ASN A 108 12.73 18.38 -6.98
C ASN A 108 13.85 17.40 -7.36
N ILE A 109 13.48 16.26 -7.93
CA ILE A 109 14.44 15.17 -8.23
C ILE A 109 15.15 15.56 -9.52
N LYS A 110 16.40 15.99 -9.41
CA LYS A 110 17.32 16.23 -10.54
C LYS A 110 18.11 14.99 -10.98
N GLU A 111 17.73 13.80 -10.53
CA GLU A 111 18.49 12.58 -10.83
C GLU A 111 17.92 11.83 -12.04
N PRO A 112 18.81 11.25 -12.89
CA PRO A 112 18.39 10.62 -14.11
C PRO A 112 17.73 9.28 -13.88
N MET A 113 16.59 9.10 -14.52
CA MET A 113 15.90 7.88 -14.95
C MET A 113 16.22 6.60 -14.18
N GLN A 114 15.33 6.23 -13.26
CA GLN A 114 15.11 4.84 -12.91
C GLN A 114 13.93 4.32 -13.74
N ASP A 115 14.05 3.10 -14.28
CA ASP A 115 12.97 2.42 -15.04
C ASP A 115 11.73 2.12 -14.18
N HIS A 116 11.81 2.35 -12.90
CA HIS A 116 10.75 2.15 -11.91
C HIS A 116 10.80 3.24 -10.84
N TYR A 117 9.68 3.94 -10.63
CA TYR A 117 9.53 4.93 -9.58
C TYR A 117 8.42 4.54 -8.61
N GLU A 118 8.70 4.58 -7.32
CA GLU A 118 7.76 4.28 -6.26
C GLU A 118 7.50 5.54 -5.42
N VAL A 119 6.24 5.97 -5.35
CA VAL A 119 5.81 6.97 -4.37
C VAL A 119 5.39 6.25 -3.11
N THR A 120 6.17 6.41 -2.05
CA THR A 120 5.87 5.81 -0.77
C THR A 120 5.20 6.80 0.16
N LEU A 121 3.90 6.63 0.42
CA LEU A 121 3.17 7.41 1.41
C LEU A 121 3.47 6.90 2.81
N ASN A 122 4.05 7.75 3.65
CA ASN A 122 4.48 7.43 5.00
C ASN A 122 3.56 8.02 6.07
N ALA A 123 3.36 7.29 7.17
CA ALA A 123 2.81 7.82 8.41
C ALA A 123 3.76 7.57 9.57
N TYR A 124 3.90 8.55 10.46
CA TYR A 124 4.63 8.40 11.70
C TYR A 124 3.67 8.04 12.83
N LEU A 125 3.94 6.92 13.49
CA LEU A 125 3.03 6.29 14.45
C LEU A 125 3.67 6.21 15.82
N LYS A 126 2.85 6.18 16.87
CA LYS A 126 3.30 5.77 18.19
C LYS A 126 3.73 4.31 18.16
N SER A 127 4.66 3.93 19.04
CA SER A 127 5.22 2.57 19.08
C SER A 127 4.15 1.49 19.15
N GLU A 128 3.11 1.67 19.98
CA GLU A 128 2.01 0.70 20.11
C GLU A 128 1.21 0.53 18.81
N GLU A 129 0.91 1.63 18.11
CA GLU A 129 0.19 1.61 16.83
C GLU A 129 1.05 0.97 15.73
N TYR A 130 2.35 1.28 15.72
CA TYR A 130 3.29 0.69 14.77
C TYR A 130 3.29 -0.85 14.88
N PHE A 131 3.48 -1.39 16.07
CA PHE A 131 3.48 -2.85 16.27
C PHE A 131 2.14 -3.48 15.91
N TYR A 132 1.04 -2.85 16.32
CA TYR A 132 -0.30 -3.32 15.97
C TYR A 132 -0.53 -3.38 14.44
N PHE A 133 0.00 -2.43 13.70
CA PHE A 133 -0.13 -2.40 12.24
C PHE A 133 0.77 -3.43 11.55
N VAL A 134 1.99 -3.63 12.05
CA VAL A 134 2.90 -4.69 11.58
C VAL A 134 2.25 -6.07 11.75
N GLU A 135 1.75 -6.37 12.93
CA GLU A 135 1.08 -7.65 13.22
C GLU A 135 -0.14 -7.93 12.31
N ASN A 136 -0.79 -6.89 11.86
CA ASN A 136 -1.97 -6.99 11.00
C ASN A 136 -1.67 -6.79 9.51
N ASN A 137 -0.39 -6.73 9.12
CA ASN A 137 0.06 -6.58 7.73
C ASN A 137 -0.62 -5.40 7.01
N LEU A 138 -0.73 -4.27 7.71
CA LEU A 138 -1.46 -3.10 7.22
C LEU A 138 -0.84 -2.51 5.95
N GLU A 139 0.49 -2.49 5.85
CA GLU A 139 1.21 -1.94 4.70
C GLU A 139 0.76 -2.62 3.39
N ASN A 140 0.76 -3.96 3.36
CA ASN A 140 0.29 -4.71 2.21
C ASN A 140 -1.21 -4.49 1.94
N THR A 141 -2.01 -4.41 3.00
CA THR A 141 -3.45 -4.13 2.88
C THR A 141 -3.70 -2.77 2.22
N LEU A 142 -3.03 -1.71 2.67
CA LEU A 142 -3.15 -0.36 2.11
C LEU A 142 -2.66 -0.28 0.67
N THR A 143 -1.47 -0.84 0.40
CA THR A 143 -0.89 -0.88 -0.94
C THR A 143 -1.77 -1.64 -1.93
N THR A 144 -2.44 -2.70 -1.50
CA THR A 144 -3.41 -3.41 -2.34
C THR A 144 -4.69 -2.60 -2.53
N LEU A 145 -5.22 -1.98 -1.48
CA LEU A 145 -6.46 -1.21 -1.54
C LEU A 145 -6.33 0.02 -2.46
N ILE A 146 -5.18 0.70 -2.48
CA ILE A 146 -4.98 1.85 -3.38
C ILE A 146 -5.06 1.41 -4.85
N LYS A 147 -4.45 0.29 -5.21
CA LYS A 147 -4.49 -0.27 -6.57
C LYS A 147 -5.90 -0.67 -7.00
N LEU A 148 -6.78 -0.96 -6.06
CA LEU A 148 -8.20 -1.29 -6.33
C LEU A 148 -9.09 -0.07 -6.52
N LYS A 149 -8.65 1.16 -6.16
CA LYS A 149 -9.44 2.37 -6.38
C LYS A 149 -9.78 2.56 -7.86
N SER A 150 -10.97 3.06 -8.13
CA SER A 150 -11.43 3.31 -9.52
C SER A 150 -10.64 4.40 -10.22
N ASP A 151 -10.12 5.35 -9.46
CA ASP A 151 -9.36 6.52 -9.91
C ASP A 151 -7.83 6.34 -9.78
N TYR A 152 -7.34 5.13 -9.52
CA TYR A 152 -5.92 4.86 -9.30
C TYR A 152 -5.04 5.30 -10.47
N GLU A 153 -5.42 4.97 -11.71
CA GLU A 153 -4.67 5.38 -12.90
C GLU A 153 -4.67 6.91 -13.07
N LYS A 154 -5.82 7.56 -12.80
CA LYS A 154 -5.90 9.03 -12.83
C LYS A 154 -4.99 9.66 -11.78
N ILE A 155 -4.93 9.11 -10.57
CA ILE A 155 -4.02 9.58 -9.51
C ILE A 155 -2.57 9.48 -9.98
N LYS A 156 -2.20 8.37 -10.63
CA LYS A 156 -0.86 8.18 -11.20
C LYS A 156 -0.57 9.22 -12.28
N ASP A 157 -1.51 9.47 -13.18
CA ASP A 157 -1.37 10.48 -14.25
C ASP A 157 -1.21 11.88 -13.66
N ASP A 158 -2.01 12.25 -12.66
CA ASP A 158 -1.92 13.53 -11.98
C ASP A 158 -0.55 13.73 -11.30
N ILE A 159 -0.04 12.72 -10.61
CA ILE A 159 1.30 12.74 -10.00
C ILE A 159 2.38 12.84 -11.08
N SER A 160 2.28 12.05 -12.15
CA SER A 160 3.22 12.06 -13.27
C SER A 160 3.28 13.42 -13.95
N PHE A 161 2.16 14.10 -14.09
CA PHE A 161 2.09 15.46 -14.66
C PHE A 161 2.89 16.47 -13.83
N TYR A 162 2.80 16.42 -12.51
CA TYR A 162 3.58 17.29 -11.62
C TYR A 162 5.09 17.00 -11.68
N LEU A 163 5.47 15.75 -11.87
CA LEU A 163 6.86 15.33 -11.86
C LEU A 163 7.60 15.53 -13.19
N ASN A 164 7.00 16.20 -14.17
CA ASN A 164 7.49 16.41 -15.56
C ASN A 164 7.57 15.13 -16.39
N ASN A 165 6.73 15.03 -17.42
CA ASN A 165 6.49 13.85 -18.28
C ASN A 165 7.74 13.14 -18.86
N GLU A 166 8.93 13.73 -18.82
CA GLU A 166 10.16 13.12 -19.35
C GLU A 166 10.74 12.02 -18.46
N ILE A 167 10.34 11.95 -17.18
CA ILE A 167 10.91 11.02 -16.19
C ILE A 167 10.09 9.72 -16.11
N PHE A 168 8.83 9.69 -16.57
CA PHE A 168 7.85 8.67 -16.17
C PHE A 168 7.29 7.79 -17.27
N ASN A 169 8.11 7.40 -18.22
CA ASN A 169 7.60 6.61 -19.35
C ASN A 169 7.34 5.12 -19.04
N SER A 170 7.46 4.59 -17.82
CA SER A 170 7.27 3.15 -17.73
C SER A 170 6.65 2.54 -16.49
N ARG A 171 6.97 2.83 -15.28
CA ARG A 171 6.40 2.05 -14.15
C ARG A 171 6.36 2.84 -12.84
N PHE A 172 5.26 3.50 -12.63
CA PHE A 172 5.01 4.22 -11.39
C PHE A 172 4.04 3.42 -10.48
N GLU A 173 4.40 3.24 -9.22
CA GLU A 173 3.55 2.60 -8.21
C GLU A 173 3.42 3.48 -6.97
N ILE A 174 2.24 3.41 -6.32
CA ILE A 174 2.01 4.02 -5.01
C ILE A 174 2.01 2.91 -3.98
N SER A 175 2.85 3.04 -2.96
CA SER A 175 2.90 2.16 -1.81
C SER A 175 2.66 2.91 -0.51
N PHE A 176 2.41 2.18 0.57
CA PHE A 176 2.26 2.72 1.91
C PHE A 176 3.31 2.14 2.82
N LYS A 177 3.88 2.99 3.66
CA LYS A 177 4.75 2.60 4.76
C LYS A 177 4.35 3.33 6.03
N TYR A 178 4.83 2.86 7.14
CA TYR A 178 4.71 3.56 8.41
C TYR A 178 5.98 3.38 9.22
N SER A 179 6.31 4.39 9.99
CA SER A 179 7.52 4.44 10.82
C SER A 179 7.15 4.82 12.25
N ILE A 180 7.99 4.48 13.19
CA ILE A 180 7.81 4.94 14.57
C ILE A 180 8.17 6.44 14.61
N SER A 181 7.33 7.24 15.26
CA SER A 181 7.63 8.65 15.51
C SER A 181 8.94 8.76 16.30
N LYS A 182 9.83 9.66 15.85
CA LYS A 182 11.12 9.93 16.52
C LYS A 182 10.98 10.95 17.66
N ASP A 183 9.75 11.30 18.08
CA ASP A 183 9.57 12.23 19.18
C ASP A 183 10.13 11.62 20.48
N PRO A 184 11.18 12.24 21.09
CA PRO A 184 11.81 11.71 22.29
C PRO A 184 10.86 11.56 23.48
N HIS A 185 9.75 12.28 23.50
CA HIS A 185 8.73 12.17 24.54
C HIS A 185 7.86 10.91 24.44
N GLU A 186 7.85 10.24 23.28
CA GLU A 186 7.12 8.98 23.07
C GLU A 186 7.96 7.73 23.37
N PHE A 187 9.27 7.86 23.54
CA PHE A 187 10.20 6.74 23.82
C PHE A 187 10.34 6.39 25.30
N ASN A 188 9.46 6.85 26.17
CA ASN A 188 9.61 6.69 27.62
C ASN A 188 9.53 5.26 28.15
N ASP A 189 9.38 4.23 27.29
CA ASP A 189 9.44 2.87 27.76
C ASP A 189 10.10 1.89 26.76
N ALA A 190 11.41 1.99 26.62
CA ALA A 190 12.21 1.03 25.86
C ALA A 190 11.96 -0.44 26.32
N ARG A 191 11.55 -0.66 27.58
CA ARG A 191 11.20 -1.98 28.10
C ARG A 191 9.92 -2.53 27.47
N HIS A 192 8.90 -1.69 27.35
CA HIS A 192 7.62 -2.07 26.73
C HIS A 192 7.79 -2.42 25.24
N VAL A 193 8.62 -1.67 24.52
CA VAL A 193 9.00 -1.96 23.13
C VAL A 193 9.70 -3.32 23.02
N ILE A 194 10.66 -3.58 23.91
CA ILE A 194 11.41 -4.86 23.94
C ILE A 194 10.48 -6.03 24.27
N GLU A 195 9.55 -5.86 25.20
CA GLU A 195 8.58 -6.92 25.55
C GLU A 195 7.67 -7.25 24.38
N LYS A 196 7.12 -6.24 23.69
CA LYS A 196 6.30 -6.46 22.49
C LYS A 196 7.07 -7.12 21.35
N ILE A 197 8.34 -6.76 21.12
CA ILE A 197 9.19 -7.43 20.12
C ILE A 197 9.35 -8.93 20.47
N LYS A 198 9.41 -9.28 21.74
CA LYS A 198 9.50 -10.69 22.17
C LYS A 198 8.25 -11.52 21.86
N GLU A 199 7.09 -10.90 21.81
CA GLU A 199 5.80 -11.55 21.51
C GLU A 199 5.55 -11.76 20.01
N LEU A 200 6.28 -11.05 19.13
CA LEU A 200 6.13 -11.17 17.69
C LEU A 200 6.65 -12.51 17.15
N ASP A 201 6.10 -12.94 16.03
CA ASP A 201 6.64 -14.08 15.30
C ASP A 201 8.05 -13.79 14.71
N SER A 202 8.73 -14.84 14.24
CA SER A 202 10.12 -14.74 13.77
C SER A 202 10.29 -13.82 12.55
N PHE A 203 9.28 -13.71 11.69
CA PHE A 203 9.32 -12.86 10.50
C PHE A 203 9.25 -11.39 10.89
N ASN A 204 8.28 -11.02 11.73
CA ASN A 204 8.10 -9.65 12.21
C ASN A 204 9.27 -9.19 13.10
N LYS A 205 9.85 -10.09 13.92
CA LYS A 205 11.10 -9.81 14.64
C LYS A 205 12.25 -9.47 13.71
N SER A 206 12.41 -10.23 12.64
CA SER A 206 13.48 -9.98 11.66
C SER A 206 13.31 -8.64 10.95
N MET A 207 12.07 -8.28 10.56
CA MET A 207 11.78 -6.99 9.94
C MET A 207 12.12 -5.81 10.86
N ILE A 208 11.69 -5.87 12.12
CA ILE A 208 11.96 -4.82 13.10
C ILE A 208 13.45 -4.73 13.40
N PHE A 209 14.14 -5.87 13.52
CA PHE A 209 15.58 -5.88 13.76
C PHE A 209 16.36 -5.25 12.61
N ASN A 210 16.01 -5.56 11.37
CA ASN A 210 16.62 -4.94 10.18
C ASN A 210 16.35 -3.43 10.11
N TYR A 211 15.15 -2.99 10.48
CA TYR A 211 14.81 -1.58 10.55
C TYR A 211 15.66 -0.85 11.61
N LEU A 212 15.72 -1.40 12.83
CA LEU A 212 16.51 -0.82 13.92
C LEU A 212 18.01 -0.79 13.60
N GLN A 213 18.55 -1.83 12.94
CA GLN A 213 19.94 -1.83 12.50
C GLN A 213 20.24 -0.73 11.48
N LYS A 214 19.32 -0.51 10.52
CA LYS A 214 19.46 0.55 9.52
C LYS A 214 19.45 1.94 10.15
N GLU A 215 18.50 2.19 11.06
CA GLU A 215 18.36 3.49 11.73
C GLU A 215 19.49 3.77 12.75
N LEU A 216 20.05 2.74 13.41
CA LEU A 216 21.14 2.87 14.37
C LEU A 216 22.52 2.83 13.70
N GLY A 217 22.63 2.19 12.52
CA GLY A 217 23.89 2.13 11.75
C GLY A 217 24.27 3.46 11.11
N ASP A 218 23.29 4.26 10.73
CA ASP A 218 23.50 5.60 10.12
C ASP A 218 23.93 6.68 11.14
N THR A 219 24.01 6.37 12.43
CA THR A 219 24.41 7.33 13.49
C THR A 219 25.89 7.25 13.86
N HIS A 220 26.68 6.38 13.24
CA HIS A 220 28.11 6.21 13.59
C HIS A 220 29.10 6.82 12.58
N ASP A 221 28.65 7.54 11.56
CA ASP A 221 29.50 8.23 10.58
C ASP A 221 29.31 9.76 10.60
N THR A 222 29.39 10.37 11.82
CA THR A 222 29.61 11.82 11.95
C THR A 222 30.67 12.13 13.00
#